data_26998a34befa995745a61518187e0204
#
_entry.id   26998a34befa995745a61518187e0204
#
_cell.length_a   1.000
_cell.length_b   1.000
_cell.length_c   1.000
_cell.angle_alpha   90.00
_cell.angle_beta   90.00
_cell.angle_gamma   90.00
#
_symmetry.space_group_name_H-M   'P 1'
#
loop_
_entity.id
_entity.type
_entity.pdbx_description
1 polymer ?
#
loop_
_entity_poly.entity_id
_entity_poly.type
_entity_poly.pdbx_seq_one_letter_code
_entity_poly.pdbx_strand_id
1 'polypeptide(L)'
;MASKFMSALGAVYKGMVGRLTRKGVKVGGTASYPRVEVHSVIESEAQDKAGDIRIVNCIVECISEERMSDVMQMNEDNLTLILGESLNVGAEWRVIGIQPGQLQELTEMSDTNAILYRLLQNITVFVQRLN
;
A
#
# COMPACT_ATOMS: atom_id res chain seq x y z
N MET A 1 13.34 -17.78 17.40
CA MET A 1 13.21 -18.20 16.00
C MET A 1 12.20 -17.30 15.31
N ALA A 2 12.55 -16.82 14.13
CA ALA A 2 11.60 -16.04 13.36
C ALA A 2 10.38 -16.89 13.03
N SER A 3 9.23 -16.27 12.96
CA SER A 3 8.00 -16.95 12.59
C SER A 3 8.15 -17.55 11.20
N LYS A 4 7.76 -18.80 11.06
CA LYS A 4 7.72 -19.45 9.76
C LYS A 4 6.57 -18.92 8.90
N PHE A 5 5.61 -18.29 9.54
CA PHE A 5 4.39 -17.89 8.89
C PHE A 5 4.26 -16.36 8.96
N MET A 6 4.36 -15.73 7.81
CA MET A 6 4.06 -14.32 7.70
C MET A 6 2.57 -14.19 7.42
N SER A 7 1.90 -13.27 8.09
CA SER A 7 0.52 -12.97 7.77
C SER A 7 0.42 -12.42 6.34
N ALA A 8 -0.72 -12.62 5.71
CA ALA A 8 -0.96 -12.03 4.39
C ALA A 8 -0.83 -10.50 4.45
N LEU A 9 -1.33 -9.89 5.52
CA LEU A 9 -1.22 -8.45 5.74
C LEU A 9 0.24 -8.00 5.72
N GLY A 10 1.09 -8.68 6.51
CA GLY A 10 2.53 -8.35 6.57
C GLY A 10 3.23 -8.57 5.24
N ALA A 11 2.90 -9.66 4.55
CA ALA A 11 3.50 -9.99 3.26
C ALA A 11 3.15 -8.95 2.19
N VAL A 12 1.90 -8.53 2.12
CA VAL A 12 1.44 -7.50 1.18
C VAL A 12 2.06 -6.15 1.51
N TYR A 13 2.08 -5.78 2.79
CA TYR A 13 2.71 -4.53 3.23
C TYR A 13 4.17 -4.46 2.76
N LYS A 14 4.95 -5.52 3.05
CA LYS A 14 6.36 -5.57 2.65
C LYS A 14 6.51 -5.54 1.13
N GLY A 15 5.62 -6.21 0.41
CA GLY A 15 5.64 -6.22 -1.04
C GLY A 15 5.42 -4.84 -1.64
N MET A 16 4.47 -4.09 -1.10
CA MET A 16 4.19 -2.73 -1.55
C MET A 16 5.33 -1.77 -1.23
N VAL A 17 5.77 -1.76 0.03
CA VAL A 17 6.88 -0.91 0.45
C VAL A 17 8.14 -1.22 -0.37
N GLY A 18 8.44 -2.50 -0.55
CA GLY A 18 9.60 -2.92 -1.33
C GLY A 18 9.52 -2.48 -2.78
N ARG A 19 8.36 -2.60 -3.42
CA ARG A 19 8.17 -2.17 -4.80
C ARG A 19 8.41 -0.67 -4.96
N LEU A 20 7.76 0.12 -4.11
CA LEU A 20 7.86 1.58 -4.18
C LEU A 20 9.28 2.05 -3.86
N THR A 21 9.90 1.50 -2.84
CA THR A 21 11.25 1.86 -2.44
C THR A 21 12.28 1.56 -3.52
N ARG A 22 12.19 0.39 -4.15
CA ARG A 22 13.12 0.02 -5.23
C ARG A 22 12.98 0.90 -6.46
N LYS A 23 11.82 1.51 -6.65
CA LYS A 23 11.59 2.43 -7.78
C LYS A 23 11.88 3.88 -7.42
N GLY A 24 12.50 4.13 -6.27
CA GLY A 24 12.94 5.46 -5.88
C GLY A 24 11.91 6.30 -5.17
N VAL A 25 10.77 5.74 -4.79
CA VAL A 25 9.73 6.46 -4.05
C VAL A 25 10.15 6.60 -2.59
N LYS A 26 10.01 7.79 -2.03
CA LYS A 26 10.28 8.01 -0.60
C LYS A 26 9.10 7.49 0.20
N VAL A 27 9.31 6.42 0.93
CA VAL A 27 8.27 5.75 1.71
C VAL A 27 8.60 5.78 3.19
N GLY A 28 7.62 6.12 4.01
CA GLY A 28 7.72 6.06 5.45
C GLY A 28 7.45 7.38 6.14
N GLY A 29 6.98 7.31 7.38
CA GLY A 29 6.56 8.48 8.15
C GLY A 29 7.69 9.41 8.57
N THR A 30 8.97 8.99 8.43
CA THR A 30 10.12 9.82 8.75
C THR A 30 10.78 10.44 7.52
N ALA A 31 10.32 10.08 6.32
CA ALA A 31 10.84 10.68 5.10
C ALA A 31 10.38 12.14 4.98
N SER A 32 11.16 12.97 4.30
CA SER A 32 10.76 14.34 4.03
C SER A 32 9.62 14.39 3.01
N TYR A 33 8.84 15.46 3.04
CA TYR A 33 7.80 15.67 2.04
C TYR A 33 8.42 16.06 0.69
N PRO A 34 7.79 15.71 -0.43
CA PRO A 34 6.64 14.82 -0.55
C PRO A 34 7.04 13.38 -0.24
N ARG A 35 6.12 12.64 0.34
CA ARG A 35 6.40 11.24 0.70
C ARG A 35 5.16 10.37 0.54
N VAL A 36 5.38 9.06 0.59
CA VAL A 36 4.33 8.05 0.54
C VAL A 36 4.35 7.26 1.84
N GLU A 37 3.18 6.98 2.38
CA GLU A 37 3.04 6.08 3.54
C GLU A 37 2.11 4.95 3.15
N VAL A 38 2.50 3.74 3.48
CA VAL A 38 1.68 2.55 3.24
C VAL A 38 1.12 2.11 4.59
N HIS A 39 -0.21 2.00 4.65
CA HIS A 39 -0.90 1.58 5.85
C HIS A 39 -1.57 0.24 5.60
N SER A 40 -1.33 -0.72 6.49
CA SER A 40 -2.05 -1.99 6.48
C SER A 40 -3.32 -1.82 7.31
N VAL A 41 -4.47 -2.05 6.72
CA VAL A 41 -5.75 -1.76 7.36
C VAL A 41 -6.37 -3.01 7.94
N ILE A 42 -6.59 -4.03 7.11
CA ILE A 42 -7.28 -5.23 7.55
C ILE A 42 -6.99 -6.41 6.64
N GLU A 43 -6.94 -7.58 7.25
CA GLU A 43 -6.87 -8.86 6.56
C GLU A 43 -8.13 -9.65 6.88
N SER A 44 -8.74 -10.28 5.87
CA SER A 44 -9.88 -11.16 6.07
C SER A 44 -9.74 -12.40 5.20
N GLU A 45 -10.48 -13.45 5.57
CA GLU A 45 -10.56 -14.67 4.76
C GLU A 45 -11.61 -14.51 3.67
N ALA A 46 -11.27 -14.96 2.46
CA ALA A 46 -12.29 -15.15 1.45
C ALA A 46 -13.12 -16.39 1.82
N GLN A 47 -14.37 -16.38 1.43
CA GLN A 47 -15.24 -17.53 1.67
C GLN A 47 -15.03 -18.57 0.58
N ASP A 48 -13.90 -19.24 0.66
CA ASP A 48 -13.61 -20.39 -0.19
C ASP A 48 -13.47 -21.65 0.67
N LYS A 49 -13.63 -22.80 0.07
CA LYS A 49 -13.63 -24.06 0.81
C LYS A 49 -12.25 -24.45 1.33
N ALA A 50 -11.20 -23.98 0.68
CA ALA A 50 -9.84 -24.32 1.04
C ALA A 50 -9.26 -23.44 2.13
N GLY A 51 -9.85 -22.24 2.37
CA GLY A 51 -9.35 -21.30 3.37
C GLY A 51 -8.00 -20.71 3.03
N ASP A 52 -7.56 -20.82 1.78
CA ASP A 52 -6.22 -20.42 1.36
C ASP A 52 -6.12 -19.00 0.85
N ILE A 53 -7.27 -18.37 0.63
CA ILE A 53 -7.31 -17.03 0.05
C ILE A 53 -7.55 -16.01 1.14
N ARG A 54 -6.70 -14.98 1.14
CA ARG A 54 -6.83 -13.84 2.04
C ARG A 54 -7.06 -12.57 1.25
N ILE A 55 -7.85 -11.70 1.81
CA ILE A 55 -8.13 -10.39 1.24
C ILE A 55 -7.46 -9.36 2.14
N VAL A 56 -6.54 -8.59 1.58
CA VAL A 56 -5.79 -7.57 2.32
C VAL A 56 -6.17 -6.21 1.80
N ASN A 57 -6.67 -5.36 2.68
CA ASN A 57 -6.98 -3.97 2.35
C ASN A 57 -5.89 -3.08 2.91
N CYS A 58 -5.31 -2.27 2.03
CA CYS A 58 -4.25 -1.34 2.37
C CYS A 58 -4.64 0.06 1.92
N ILE A 59 -3.97 1.06 2.51
CA ILE A 59 -4.07 2.43 2.03
C ILE A 59 -2.66 2.88 1.65
N VAL A 60 -2.51 3.40 0.45
CA VAL A 60 -1.29 4.07 0.01
C VAL A 60 -1.59 5.56 0.03
N GLU A 61 -0.89 6.27 0.90
CA GLU A 61 -1.12 7.69 1.13
C GLU A 61 0.01 8.51 0.55
N CYS A 62 -0.34 9.52 -0.26
CA CYS A 62 0.62 10.48 -0.79
C CYS A 62 0.44 11.79 -0.04
N ILE A 63 1.54 12.41 0.38
CA ILE A 63 1.52 13.62 1.20
C ILE A 63 2.49 14.65 0.62
N SER A 64 2.01 15.88 0.42
CA SER A 64 2.81 17.00 -0.05
C SER A 64 2.46 18.27 0.73
N GLU A 65 3.43 19.15 0.89
CA GLU A 65 3.23 20.48 1.48
C GLU A 65 2.92 21.54 0.41
N GLU A 66 2.99 21.21 -0.87
CA GLU A 66 2.92 22.19 -1.94
C GLU A 66 1.52 22.31 -2.55
N ARG A 67 0.96 21.22 -3.11
CA ARG A 67 -0.35 21.29 -3.75
C ARG A 67 -0.95 19.91 -3.96
N MET A 68 -2.27 19.89 -4.09
CA MET A 68 -3.01 18.65 -4.29
C MET A 68 -2.67 17.97 -5.62
N SER A 69 -2.39 18.73 -6.67
CA SER A 69 -2.06 18.14 -7.97
C SER A 69 -0.78 17.29 -7.90
N ASP A 70 0.14 17.61 -7.00
CA ASP A 70 1.36 16.81 -6.82
C ASP A 70 1.02 15.43 -6.27
N VAL A 71 0.15 15.36 -5.25
CA VAL A 71 -0.22 14.06 -4.68
C VAL A 71 -1.09 13.24 -5.64
N MET A 72 -1.88 13.90 -6.48
CA MET A 72 -2.63 13.22 -7.53
C MET A 72 -1.70 12.54 -8.53
N GLN A 73 -0.66 13.24 -8.96
CA GLN A 73 0.33 12.66 -9.87
C GLN A 73 1.12 11.54 -9.20
N MET A 74 1.52 11.74 -7.94
CA MET A 74 2.20 10.70 -7.17
C MET A 74 1.35 9.43 -7.08
N ASN A 75 0.04 9.58 -6.86
CA ASN A 75 -0.85 8.44 -6.77
C ASN A 75 -0.93 7.67 -8.09
N GLU A 76 -1.03 8.38 -9.21
CA GLU A 76 -1.04 7.72 -10.52
C GLU A 76 0.26 6.97 -10.77
N ASP A 77 1.40 7.58 -10.42
CA ASP A 77 2.70 6.93 -10.57
C ASP A 77 2.80 5.69 -9.68
N ASN A 78 2.33 5.79 -8.44
CA ASN A 78 2.34 4.66 -7.50
C ASN A 78 1.48 3.51 -8.01
N LEU A 79 0.29 3.81 -8.51
CA LEU A 79 -0.59 2.78 -9.08
C LEU A 79 0.06 2.06 -10.25
N THR A 80 0.74 2.81 -11.13
CA THR A 80 1.47 2.23 -12.24
C THR A 80 2.53 1.26 -11.74
N LEU A 81 3.27 1.64 -10.69
CA LEU A 81 4.31 0.78 -10.12
C LEU A 81 3.72 -0.46 -9.43
N ILE A 82 2.63 -0.30 -8.72
CA ILE A 82 2.01 -1.39 -7.96
C ILE A 82 1.30 -2.37 -8.89
N LEU A 83 0.59 -1.87 -9.90
CA LEU A 83 -0.21 -2.69 -10.80
C LEU A 83 0.57 -3.22 -12.01
N GLY A 84 1.74 -2.65 -12.29
CA GLY A 84 2.50 -2.96 -13.50
C GLY A 84 3.07 -4.36 -13.55
N GLU A 85 3.39 -4.94 -12.42
CA GLU A 85 3.87 -6.33 -12.32
C GLU A 85 3.51 -6.88 -10.94
N SER A 86 3.56 -8.19 -10.81
CA SER A 86 3.17 -8.87 -9.57
C SER A 86 4.06 -8.44 -8.41
N LEU A 87 3.44 -8.17 -7.27
CA LEU A 87 4.17 -7.83 -6.04
C LEU A 87 4.88 -9.06 -5.49
N ASN A 88 6.06 -8.84 -4.92
CA ASN A 88 6.77 -9.88 -4.19
C ASN A 88 6.21 -9.95 -2.78
N VAL A 89 5.40 -10.95 -2.54
CA VAL A 89 4.76 -11.17 -1.22
C VAL A 89 5.41 -12.33 -0.46
N GLY A 90 6.62 -12.71 -0.86
CA GLY A 90 7.36 -13.79 -0.21
C GLY A 90 7.02 -15.16 -0.75
N ALA A 91 7.60 -16.20 -0.12
CA ALA A 91 7.49 -17.57 -0.59
C ALA A 91 6.19 -18.26 -0.16
N GLU A 92 5.51 -17.74 0.84
CA GLU A 92 4.31 -18.38 1.39
C GLU A 92 3.01 -17.97 0.68
N TRP A 93 3.05 -16.87 -0.06
CA TRP A 93 1.88 -16.29 -0.68
C TRP A 93 2.14 -15.94 -2.14
N ARG A 94 1.08 -15.87 -2.91
CA ARG A 94 1.12 -15.26 -4.25
C ARG A 94 -0.07 -14.34 -4.43
N VAL A 95 0.13 -13.29 -5.19
CA VAL A 95 -0.94 -12.36 -5.53
C VAL A 95 -1.79 -12.97 -6.65
N ILE A 96 -3.09 -13.06 -6.43
CA ILE A 96 -4.03 -13.54 -7.45
C ILE A 96 -4.93 -12.43 -7.98
N GLY A 97 -4.88 -11.26 -7.36
CA GLY A 97 -5.61 -10.09 -7.85
C GLY A 97 -5.27 -8.86 -7.06
N ILE A 98 -5.33 -7.71 -7.71
CA ILE A 98 -5.18 -6.40 -7.08
C ILE A 98 -6.24 -5.49 -7.67
N GLN A 99 -6.94 -4.76 -6.82
CA GLN A 99 -7.93 -3.79 -7.25
C GLN A 99 -7.75 -2.48 -6.52
N PRO A 100 -7.49 -1.36 -7.24
CA PRO A 100 -7.61 -0.05 -6.62
C PRO A 100 -9.07 0.23 -6.30
N GLY A 101 -9.31 0.82 -5.15
CA GLY A 101 -10.64 1.12 -4.69
C GLY A 101 -10.83 2.61 -4.48
N GLN A 102 -11.44 2.95 -3.36
CA GLN A 102 -11.80 4.31 -3.04
C GLN A 102 -10.58 5.22 -2.93
N LEU A 103 -10.74 6.45 -3.40
CA LEU A 103 -9.73 7.50 -3.35
C LEU A 103 -10.30 8.67 -2.55
N GLN A 104 -9.55 9.15 -1.57
CA GLN A 104 -10.01 10.21 -0.69
C GLN A 104 -8.99 11.33 -0.61
N GLU A 105 -9.42 12.56 -0.83
CA GLU A 105 -8.61 13.75 -0.61
C GLU A 105 -8.79 14.23 0.83
N LEU A 106 -7.69 14.68 1.43
CA LEU A 106 -7.72 15.24 2.77
C LEU A 106 -6.71 16.39 2.85
N THR A 107 -7.14 17.52 3.36
CA THR A 107 -6.27 18.67 3.59
C THR A 107 -6.28 18.96 5.08
N GLU A 108 -5.10 19.09 5.68
CA GLU A 108 -5.01 19.41 7.09
C GLU A 108 -3.86 20.37 7.35
N MET A 109 -3.90 20.99 8.53
CA MET A 109 -2.82 21.89 8.95
C MET A 109 -1.86 21.12 9.85
N SER A 110 -0.57 21.22 9.55
CA SER A 110 0.48 20.61 10.37
C SER A 110 0.73 21.42 11.63
N ASP A 111 1.55 20.90 12.53
CA ASP A 111 1.94 21.60 13.77
C ASP A 111 2.70 22.91 13.50
N THR A 112 3.31 23.03 12.33
CA THR A 112 4.05 24.23 11.94
C THR A 112 3.20 25.19 11.11
N ASN A 113 1.87 25.01 11.11
CA ASN A 113 0.92 25.79 10.32
C ASN A 113 1.10 25.66 8.80
N ALA A 114 1.81 24.63 8.35
CA ALA A 114 1.87 24.31 6.93
C ALA A 114 0.65 23.49 6.54
N ILE A 115 0.16 23.69 5.32
CA ILE A 115 -0.94 22.88 4.80
C ILE A 115 -0.36 21.58 4.27
N LEU A 116 -0.96 20.46 4.69
CA LEU A 116 -0.62 19.14 4.16
C LEU A 116 -1.73 18.66 3.24
N TYR A 117 -1.37 18.37 2.01
CA TYR A 117 -2.26 17.78 1.02
C TYR A 117 -2.06 16.29 1.04
N ARG A 118 -3.12 15.54 1.32
CA ARG A 118 -3.08 14.09 1.44
C ARG A 118 -4.04 13.46 0.46
N LEU A 119 -3.61 12.37 -0.14
CA LEU A 119 -4.46 11.56 -1.01
C LEU A 119 -4.32 10.12 -0.59
N LEU A 120 -5.43 9.51 -0.19
CA LEU A 120 -5.48 8.15 0.34
C LEU A 120 -6.12 7.23 -0.69
N GLN A 121 -5.36 6.27 -1.18
CA GLN A 121 -5.82 5.29 -2.14
C GLN A 121 -6.00 3.95 -1.47
N ASN A 122 -7.24 3.45 -1.43
CA ASN A 122 -7.49 2.08 -1.00
C ASN A 122 -7.05 1.11 -2.10
N ILE A 123 -6.38 0.05 -1.70
CA ILE A 123 -6.00 -1.03 -2.59
C ILE A 123 -6.34 -2.35 -1.93
N THR A 124 -7.09 -3.18 -2.63
CA THR A 124 -7.42 -4.53 -2.18
C THR A 124 -6.55 -5.53 -2.90
N VAL A 125 -5.85 -6.36 -2.14
CA VAL A 125 -4.97 -7.39 -2.69
C VAL A 125 -5.50 -8.75 -2.27
N PHE A 126 -5.70 -9.61 -3.25
CA PHE A 126 -6.11 -10.99 -3.03
C PHE A 126 -4.88 -11.86 -3.15
N VAL A 127 -4.59 -12.61 -2.10
CA VAL A 127 -3.43 -13.50 -2.07
C VAL A 127 -3.86 -14.91 -1.72
N GLN A 128 -3.12 -15.87 -2.26
CA GLN A 128 -3.34 -17.29 -2.02
C GLN A 128 -2.12 -17.86 -1.33
N ARG A 129 -2.37 -18.69 -0.30
CA ARG A 129 -1.28 -19.38 0.39
C ARG A 129 -0.72 -20.48 -0.53
N LEU A 130 0.58 -20.54 -0.57
CA LEU A 130 1.31 -21.60 -1.28
C LEU A 130 1.66 -22.70 -0.27
N ASN A 131 1.44 -23.92 -0.66
CA ASN A 131 1.77 -25.09 0.18
C ASN A 131 3.15 -25.63 -0.14
#